data_bf564af42f87ef32e5bbd287dd02d2cf
#
_entry.id   bf564af42f87ef32e5bbd287dd02d2cf
#
_cell.length_a   1.000
_cell.length_b   1.000
_cell.length_c   1.000
_cell.angle_alpha   90.00
_cell.angle_beta   90.00
_cell.angle_gamma   90.00
#
_symmetry.space_group_name_H-M   'P 1'
#
loop_
_entity.id
_entity.type
_entity.pdbx_description
1 polymer ?
#
loop_
_entity_poly.entity_id
_entity_poly.type
_entity_poly.pdbx_seq_one_letter_code
_entity_poly.pdbx_strand_id
1 'polypeptide(L)'
;MGMEIRDKKNNLLALVIRDNEIVKEKHFATENHYDFQLAAFNLKNKTVIERHIHNEQNRNIKTTSEVLIVLEGELRIEIFDYELDLVETVNIFQHDTIALFGGGHGIDVK
;
A
#
# COMPACT_ATOMS: atom_id res chain seq x y z
N MET A 1 -4.34 -11.25 0.55
CA MET A 1 -4.54 -10.14 1.44
C MET A 1 -3.90 -8.86 0.90
N GLY A 2 -3.34 -8.39 0.27
CA GLY A 2 -3.00 -7.14 -0.39
C GLY A 2 -3.29 -7.27 -1.86
N MET A 3 -3.76 -6.22 -2.45
CA MET A 3 -4.00 -6.16 -3.87
C MET A 3 -2.93 -5.26 -4.50
N GLU A 4 -2.12 -5.83 -5.40
CA GLU A 4 -1.14 -5.07 -6.15
C GLU A 4 -1.75 -4.54 -7.43
N ILE A 5 -1.45 -3.28 -7.75
CA ILE A 5 -1.84 -2.66 -9.02
C ILE A 5 -0.56 -2.34 -9.77
N ARG A 6 -0.38 -2.98 -10.91
CA ARG A 6 0.82 -2.84 -11.73
C ARG A 6 0.46 -2.39 -13.13
N ASP A 7 1.36 -1.65 -13.77
CA ASP A 7 1.20 -1.29 -15.16
C ASP A 7 1.62 -2.46 -16.07
N LYS A 8 1.48 -2.27 -17.37
CA LYS A 8 1.83 -3.30 -18.36
C LYS A 8 3.33 -3.60 -18.43
N LYS A 9 4.17 -2.73 -17.88
CA LYS A 9 5.63 -2.94 -17.75
C LYS A 9 6.00 -3.59 -16.42
N ASN A 10 4.98 -4.01 -15.65
CA ASN A 10 5.13 -4.64 -14.34
C ASN A 10 5.69 -3.72 -13.24
N ASN A 11 5.59 -2.40 -13.42
CA ASN A 11 5.91 -1.47 -12.34
C ASN A 11 4.79 -1.51 -11.29
N LEU A 12 5.16 -1.60 -10.03
CA LEU A 12 4.19 -1.50 -8.95
C LEU A 12 3.75 -0.04 -8.79
N LEU A 13 2.47 0.22 -9.02
CA LEU A 13 1.90 1.56 -8.92
C LEU A 13 1.23 1.79 -7.57
N ALA A 14 0.51 0.79 -7.09
CA ALA A 14 -0.22 0.91 -5.83
C ALA A 14 -0.40 -0.46 -5.19
N LEU A 15 -0.68 -0.43 -3.89
CA LEU A 15 -0.93 -1.62 -3.09
C LEU A 15 -2.05 -1.32 -2.11
N VAL A 16 -3.10 -2.13 -2.14
CA VAL A 16 -4.29 -1.93 -1.29
C VAL A 16 -4.34 -3.02 -0.22
N ILE A 17 -4.52 -2.62 1.02
CA ILE A 17 -4.80 -3.53 2.13
C ILE A 17 -6.19 -3.21 2.66
N ARG A 18 -7.10 -4.17 2.52
CA ARG A 18 -8.47 -4.06 3.04
C ARG A 18 -8.51 -4.42 4.50
N ASP A 19 -9.16 -3.58 5.30
CA ASP A 19 -9.32 -3.83 6.73
C ASP A 19 -9.98 -5.19 7.00
N ASN A 20 -11.04 -5.52 6.27
CA ASN A 20 -11.79 -6.76 6.47
C ASN A 20 -11.08 -8.02 5.94
N GLU A 21 -9.92 -7.87 5.31
CA GLU A 21 -9.16 -9.00 4.76
C GLU A 21 -7.89 -9.28 5.55
N ILE A 22 -7.66 -8.60 6.68
CA ILE A 22 -6.50 -8.81 7.53
C ILE A 22 -6.77 -10.02 8.43
N VAL A 23 -6.39 -11.20 7.96
CA VAL A 23 -6.67 -12.47 8.65
C VAL A 23 -5.40 -13.21 9.07
N LYS A 24 -4.28 -12.96 8.43
CA LYS A 24 -3.00 -13.57 8.79
C LYS A 24 -2.39 -12.90 10.00
N GLU A 25 -1.68 -13.68 10.82
CA GLU A 25 -0.97 -13.13 11.97
C GLU A 25 0.01 -12.03 11.55
N LYS A 26 0.78 -12.29 10.49
CA LYS A 26 1.69 -11.32 9.90
C LYS A 26 1.63 -11.41 8.39
N HIS A 27 1.54 -10.27 7.73
CA HIS A 27 1.62 -10.19 6.29
C HIS A 27 2.43 -8.97 5.89
N PHE A 28 3.60 -9.20 5.33
CA PHE A 28 4.44 -8.14 4.76
C PHE A 28 4.03 -7.96 3.30
N ALA A 29 3.41 -6.83 3.00
CA ALA A 29 2.86 -6.56 1.69
C ALA A 29 3.90 -6.06 0.70
N THR A 30 5.04 -5.57 1.19
CA THR A 30 6.13 -5.04 0.39
C THR A 30 7.34 -5.96 0.40
N GLU A 31 8.10 -5.95 -0.69
CA GLU A 31 9.38 -6.66 -0.75
C GLU A 31 10.48 -5.78 -0.14
N ASN A 32 11.62 -6.40 0.18
CA ASN A 32 12.71 -5.72 0.89
C ASN A 32 13.33 -4.54 0.11
N HIS A 33 13.24 -4.56 -1.22
CA HIS A 33 13.80 -3.51 -2.06
C HIS A 33 12.88 -2.31 -2.26
N TYR A 34 11.65 -2.35 -1.73
CA TYR A 34 10.72 -1.23 -1.87
C TYR A 34 11.15 -0.06 -0.98
N ASP A 35 10.59 1.12 -1.23
CA ASP A 35 10.94 2.36 -0.55
C ASP A 35 10.78 2.27 0.97
N PHE A 36 9.79 1.51 1.43
CA PHE A 36 9.49 1.27 2.84
C PHE A 36 8.81 -0.08 2.99
N GLN A 37 8.66 -0.52 4.22
CA GLN A 37 7.91 -1.74 4.52
C GLN A 37 6.48 -1.39 4.94
N LEU A 38 5.52 -2.09 4.34
CA LEU A 38 4.12 -2.06 4.71
C LEU A 38 3.69 -3.46 5.09
N ALA A 39 3.16 -3.59 6.29
CA ALA A 39 2.73 -4.88 6.80
C ALA A 39 1.40 -4.74 7.54
N ALA A 40 0.64 -5.82 7.56
CA ALA A 40 -0.58 -5.94 8.33
C ALA A 40 -0.42 -7.08 9.32
N PHE A 41 -0.77 -6.83 10.57
CA PHE A 41 -0.67 -7.82 11.64
C PHE A 41 -2.05 -8.07 12.25
N ASN A 42 -2.32 -9.34 12.55
CA ASN A 42 -3.46 -9.75 13.36
C ASN A 42 -2.92 -10.65 14.46
N LEU A 43 -2.34 -10.03 15.47
CA LEU A 43 -1.61 -10.73 16.51
C LEU A 43 -2.53 -11.13 17.65
N LYS A 44 -2.21 -12.29 18.24
CA LYS A 44 -2.91 -12.75 19.44
C LYS A 44 -2.57 -11.84 20.62
N ASN A 45 -3.52 -11.72 21.55
CA ASN A 45 -3.31 -10.99 22.80
C ASN A 45 -2.05 -11.51 23.51
N LYS A 46 -1.30 -10.61 24.14
CA LYS A 46 -0.04 -10.88 24.85
C LYS A 46 1.13 -11.27 23.95
N THR A 47 0.99 -11.19 22.62
CA THR A 47 2.12 -11.33 21.72
C THR A 47 3.11 -10.20 21.98
N VAL A 48 4.39 -10.53 22.02
CA VAL A 48 5.46 -9.54 22.17
C VAL A 48 6.29 -9.54 20.90
N ILE A 49 6.48 -8.34 20.35
CA ILE A 49 7.46 -8.13 19.29
C ILE A 49 8.69 -7.55 19.98
N GLU A 50 9.79 -8.32 20.00
CA GLU A 50 11.01 -7.89 20.67
C GLU A 50 11.51 -6.59 20.06
N ARG A 51 12.10 -5.73 20.91
CA ARG A 51 12.72 -4.51 20.41
C ARG A 51 13.85 -4.86 19.46
N HIS A 52 13.96 -4.13 18.37
CA HIS A 52 14.94 -4.41 17.33
C HIS A 52 15.27 -3.13 16.55
N ILE A 53 16.35 -3.21 15.81
CA ILE A 53 16.81 -2.13 14.93
C ILE A 53 16.87 -2.72 13.53
N HIS A 54 16.40 -1.95 12.56
CA HIS A 54 16.56 -2.32 11.16
C HIS A 54 17.96 -1.95 10.68
N ASN A 55 18.58 -2.83 9.92
CA ASN A 55 19.88 -2.57 9.32
C ASN A 55 19.77 -1.44 8.31
N GLU A 56 20.82 -0.64 8.21
CA GLU A 56 20.88 0.41 7.20
C GLU A 56 20.80 -0.19 5.80
N GLN A 57 20.11 0.51 4.93
CA GLN A 57 19.93 0.12 3.53
C GLN A 57 20.30 1.31 2.65
N ASN A 58 21.04 1.04 1.59
CA ASN A 58 21.26 2.04 0.55
C ASN A 58 20.04 2.04 -0.36
N ARG A 59 19.26 3.11 -0.31
CA ARG A 59 18.06 3.25 -1.13
C ARG A 59 18.21 4.41 -2.10
N ASN A 60 17.88 4.16 -3.36
CA ASN A 60 17.83 5.21 -4.38
C ASN A 60 16.36 5.43 -4.73
N ILE A 61 15.73 6.37 -4.02
CA ILE A 61 14.29 6.65 -4.16
C ILE A 61 14.14 7.81 -5.14
N LYS A 62 13.46 7.54 -6.25
CA LYS A 62 13.28 8.52 -7.34
C LYS A 62 11.87 9.07 -7.41
N THR A 63 10.91 8.42 -6.75
CA THR A 63 9.50 8.83 -6.74
C THR A 63 9.09 9.12 -5.31
N THR A 64 8.04 9.93 -5.15
CA THR A 64 7.44 10.16 -3.85
C THR A 64 6.34 9.11 -3.63
N SER A 65 6.53 8.26 -2.63
CA SER A 65 5.52 7.29 -2.23
C SER A 65 4.62 7.90 -1.17
N GLU A 66 3.33 7.59 -1.23
CA GLU A 66 2.33 8.10 -0.29
C GLU A 66 1.53 6.95 0.27
N VAL A 67 1.10 7.08 1.52
CA VAL A 67 0.16 6.14 2.14
C VAL A 67 -1.08 6.90 2.54
N LEU A 68 -2.25 6.42 2.13
CA LEU A 68 -3.54 6.97 2.50
C LEU A 68 -4.30 5.95 3.33
N ILE A 69 -4.84 6.38 4.44
CA ILE A 69 -5.70 5.59 5.31
C ILE A 69 -7.02 6.33 5.42
N VAL A 70 -8.12 5.66 5.08
CA VAL A 70 -9.44 6.26 5.21
C VAL A 70 -9.91 6.08 6.65
N LEU A 71 -10.00 7.17 7.39
CA LEU A 71 -10.50 7.13 8.76
C LEU A 71 -12.01 7.11 8.81
N GLU A 72 -12.66 7.79 7.86
CA GLU A 72 -14.11 7.87 7.76
C GLU A 72 -14.50 8.17 6.32
N GLY A 73 -15.51 7.48 5.83
CA GLY A 73 -16.05 7.72 4.49
C GLY A 73 -15.49 6.78 3.44
N GLU A 74 -15.46 7.25 2.22
CA GLU A 74 -15.10 6.46 1.05
C GLU A 74 -14.37 7.33 0.03
N LEU A 75 -13.32 6.78 -0.57
CA LEU A 75 -12.60 7.41 -1.68
C LEU A 75 -12.69 6.53 -2.92
N ARG A 76 -12.85 7.17 -4.08
CA ARG A 76 -12.66 6.53 -5.37
C ARG A 76 -11.31 7.00 -5.89
N ILE A 77 -10.42 6.06 -6.16
CA ILE A 77 -9.05 6.37 -6.59
C ILE A 77 -8.81 5.79 -7.97
N GLU A 78 -8.39 6.65 -8.89
CA GLU A 78 -7.96 6.25 -10.22
C GLU A 78 -6.44 6.14 -10.23
N ILE A 79 -5.92 5.01 -10.71
CA ILE A 79 -4.50 4.74 -10.79
C ILE A 79 -4.09 4.77 -12.24
N PHE A 80 -3.10 5.61 -12.55
CA PHE A 80 -2.58 5.82 -13.90
C PHE A 80 -1.13 5.35 -13.99
N ASP A 81 -0.73 4.93 -15.17
CA ASP A 81 0.69 4.65 -15.42
C ASP A 81 1.49 5.96 -15.57
N TYR A 82 2.76 5.85 -15.92
CA TYR A 82 3.64 7.02 -16.06
C TYR A 82 3.30 7.88 -17.27
N GLU A 83 2.48 7.40 -18.19
CA GLU A 83 1.99 8.15 -19.35
C GLU A 83 0.59 8.72 -19.11
N LEU A 84 0.06 8.57 -17.89
CA LEU A 84 -1.27 9.01 -17.49
C LEU A 84 -2.40 8.25 -18.20
N ASP A 85 -2.15 7.02 -18.61
CA ASP A 85 -3.19 6.11 -19.06
C ASP A 85 -3.76 5.37 -17.85
N LEU A 86 -5.09 5.24 -17.81
CA LEU A 86 -5.78 4.59 -16.69
C LEU A 86 -5.45 3.10 -16.65
N VAL A 87 -4.99 2.64 -15.49
CA VAL A 87 -4.69 1.23 -15.24
C VAL A 87 -5.81 0.58 -14.45
N GLU A 88 -6.26 1.22 -13.36
CA GLU A 88 -7.24 0.65 -12.45
C GLU A 88 -7.99 1.75 -11.71
N THR A 89 -9.23 1.47 -11.34
CA THR A 89 -10.01 2.31 -10.43
C THR A 89 -10.37 1.48 -9.22
N VAL A 90 -10.12 2.00 -8.01
CA VAL A 90 -10.43 1.30 -6.77
C VAL A 90 -11.23 2.20 -5.85
N ASN A 91 -12.14 1.59 -5.10
CA ASN A 91 -12.84 2.26 -4.01
C ASN A 91 -12.20 1.83 -2.70
N ILE A 92 -11.85 2.80 -1.88
CA ILE A 92 -11.21 2.58 -0.58
C ILE A 92 -12.19 3.03 0.49
N PHE A 93 -12.47 2.14 1.43
CA PHE A 93 -13.47 2.34 2.46
C PHE A 93 -12.82 2.60 3.82
N GLN A 94 -13.64 2.89 4.81
CA GLN A 94 -13.15 3.16 6.16
C GLN A 94 -12.18 2.07 6.65
N HIS A 95 -11.04 2.48 7.15
CA HIS A 95 -9.94 1.67 7.67
C HIS A 95 -9.14 0.90 6.62
N ASP A 96 -9.48 1.05 5.34
CA ASP A 96 -8.62 0.53 4.27
C ASP A 96 -7.39 1.41 4.10
N THR A 97 -6.31 0.80 3.64
CA THR A 97 -5.03 1.47 3.38
C THR A 97 -4.65 1.29 1.92
N ILE A 98 -4.19 2.37 1.29
CA ILE A 98 -3.56 2.28 -0.02
C ILE A 98 -2.19 2.94 0.03
N ALA A 99 -1.17 2.25 -0.49
CA ALA A 99 0.15 2.81 -0.72
C ALA A 99 0.29 3.10 -2.21
N LEU A 100 0.74 4.31 -2.53
CA LEU A 100 0.92 4.79 -3.90
C LEU A 100 2.42 4.94 -4.14
N PHE A 101 2.98 4.16 -5.06
CA PHE A 101 4.43 4.09 -5.27
C PHE A 101 4.91 4.84 -6.50
N GLY A 102 4.09 4.93 -7.54
CA GLY A 102 4.52 5.57 -8.78
C GLY A 102 3.37 5.76 -9.76
N GLY A 103 3.70 6.29 -10.94
CA GLY A 103 2.69 6.68 -11.90
C GLY A 103 1.87 7.87 -11.41
N GLY A 104 0.64 7.96 -11.85
CA GLY A 104 -0.28 9.02 -11.46
C GLY A 104 -1.50 8.50 -10.72
N HIS A 105 -2.20 9.38 -10.04
CA HIS A 105 -3.45 9.01 -9.38
C HIS A 105 -4.37 10.23 -9.26
N GLY A 106 -5.67 9.95 -9.23
CA GLY A 106 -6.71 10.94 -8.97
C GLY A 106 -7.61 10.43 -7.86
N ILE A 107 -8.19 11.32 -7.08
CA ILE A 107 -8.98 10.96 -5.91
C ILE A 107 -10.29 11.75 -5.91
N ASP A 108 -11.39 11.03 -5.83
CA ASP A 108 -12.72 11.60 -5.61
C ASP A 108 -13.24 11.17 -4.24
N VAL A 109 -13.73 12.11 -3.47
CA VAL A 109 -14.36 11.84 -2.17
C VAL A 109 -15.83 11.54 -2.40
N LYS A 110 -16.29 10.44 -1.84
CA LYS A 110 -17.70 10.03 -1.95
C LYS A 110 -18.52 10.47 -0.74
#